data_861346ca3b329ddce5ba475785f19cca
#
_entry.id   861346ca3b329ddce5ba475785f19cca
#
_cell.length_a   1.000
_cell.length_b   1.000
_cell.length_c   1.000
_cell.angle_alpha   90.00
_cell.angle_beta   90.00
_cell.angle_gamma   90.00
#
_symmetry.space_group_name_H-M   'P 1'
#
loop_
_entity.id
_entity.type
_entity.pdbx_description
1 polymer ?
#
loop_
_entity_poly.entity_id
_entity_poly.type
_entity_poly.pdbx_seq_one_letter_code
_entity_poly.pdbx_strand_id
1 'polypeptide(L)'
;MDINFNKNEDHNKLLLSDLKNRFAQVKLGGGTKRIEKLHAEGKMTARERIDYLLDEKSKSIEIGAFVGDGMYKEHGGCPSGGVVVKIGFISGKQCIVVANDATVKAGAWFPITGKKNLRAQEIAMENRLPIIYLVDSAGVYLPMQDEIFPDKEHFGRIFRNNAIMSSMGITQIAAVMGSCVAGGAYLPIMSDEAMIVDKTGSIFLAGSYLVKAAIGETIDNETLGGATTHCEISGVTDYKAKDDAAALDRIKSIVGKIGDFDKAGFNRVKAEKPALEPKDIYGILPKLRADQYDMYEIIKRLVDNSEFDEYKGDYGKTLITAYARIDGWAVGIVANQRKIVKNAKGEMQFGGAIYSDSADKATRFIANCNQKKIPLVFLQDVTGFMVGSKSEHGGIIKDGAKMVNAVSNSVVPKFTVIVGNSYGAGNYAMCGKAYDPRLIFAWPSAELAVMGGTQAAKVLAQIEASSLKAKGEVINEVKEKELFDKIKARYDEQVSPYYAAARLWTDAIIDPLETRNWISMGIEAANHAPIEKRFNLGVIQV
;
A
#
# COMPACT_ATOMS: atom_id res chain seq x y z
N MET A 1 30.13 15.50 -16.62
CA MET A 1 28.80 15.24 -16.04
C MET A 1 27.78 15.98 -16.88
N ASP A 2 26.68 15.33 -17.23
CA ASP A 2 25.60 15.95 -18.00
C ASP A 2 24.85 16.95 -17.08
N ILE A 3 24.67 18.20 -17.57
CA ILE A 3 23.95 19.24 -16.83
C ILE A 3 22.51 18.81 -16.50
N ASN A 4 21.88 18.03 -17.37
CA ASN A 4 20.52 17.54 -17.15
C ASN A 4 20.50 16.50 -16.02
N PHE A 5 21.50 15.64 -15.93
CA PHE A 5 21.66 14.70 -14.83
C PHE A 5 21.68 15.43 -13.47
N ASN A 6 22.49 16.48 -13.34
CA ASN A 6 22.59 17.23 -12.09
C ASN A 6 21.27 17.95 -11.75
N LYS A 7 20.61 18.57 -12.74
CA LYS A 7 19.29 19.22 -12.54
C LYS A 7 18.20 18.23 -12.11
N ASN A 8 18.22 17.03 -12.66
CA ASN A 8 17.31 15.96 -12.28
C ASN A 8 17.61 15.48 -10.86
N GLU A 9 18.88 15.26 -10.54
CA GLU A 9 19.33 14.84 -9.22
C GLU A 9 18.89 15.81 -8.12
N ASP A 10 19.12 17.12 -8.33
CA ASP A 10 18.69 18.17 -7.41
C ASP A 10 17.17 18.18 -7.23
N HIS A 11 16.42 18.08 -8.32
CA HIS A 11 14.95 18.02 -8.26
C HIS A 11 14.45 16.81 -7.47
N ASN A 12 14.97 15.62 -7.75
CA ASN A 12 14.55 14.39 -7.06
C ASN A 12 14.98 14.39 -5.57
N LYS A 13 16.13 14.96 -5.23
CA LYS A 13 16.54 15.18 -3.84
C LYS A 13 15.59 16.12 -3.09
N LEU A 14 15.06 17.16 -3.76
CA LEU A 14 14.03 18.03 -3.16
C LEU A 14 12.73 17.28 -2.89
N LEU A 15 12.25 16.47 -3.85
CA LEU A 15 11.09 15.61 -3.63
C LEU A 15 11.31 14.63 -2.47
N LEU A 16 12.50 14.09 -2.34
CA LEU A 16 12.85 13.20 -1.25
C LEU A 16 12.91 13.93 0.10
N SER A 17 13.40 15.18 0.12
CA SER A 17 13.38 16.01 1.32
C SER A 17 11.94 16.30 1.76
N ASP A 18 11.03 16.63 0.84
CA ASP A 18 9.60 16.81 1.13
C ASP A 18 8.98 15.53 1.70
N LEU A 19 9.26 14.37 1.08
CA LEU A 19 8.82 13.07 1.59
C LEU A 19 9.25 12.84 3.05
N LYS A 20 10.52 13.08 3.36
CA LYS A 20 11.07 12.92 4.71
C LYS A 20 10.42 13.86 5.73
N ASN A 21 10.22 15.12 5.34
CA ASN A 21 9.56 16.12 6.19
C ASN A 21 8.11 15.75 6.47
N ARG A 22 7.34 15.37 5.44
CA ARG A 22 5.95 14.89 5.60
C ARG A 22 5.87 13.65 6.48
N PHE A 23 6.78 12.70 6.27
CA PHE A 23 6.84 11.49 7.07
C PHE A 23 7.14 11.79 8.55
N ALA A 24 8.05 12.75 8.82
CA ALA A 24 8.32 13.22 10.19
C ALA A 24 7.06 13.82 10.84
N GLN A 25 6.27 14.61 10.11
CA GLN A 25 5.01 15.15 10.62
C GLN A 25 3.96 14.06 10.91
N VAL A 26 3.80 13.12 9.98
CA VAL A 26 2.87 12.00 10.15
C VAL A 26 3.22 11.15 11.38
N LYS A 27 4.51 10.99 11.70
CA LYS A 27 4.96 10.26 12.88
C LYS A 27 4.52 10.87 14.22
N LEU A 28 4.22 12.17 14.25
CA LEU A 28 3.72 12.83 15.45
C LEU A 28 2.28 12.44 15.80
N GLY A 29 1.57 11.73 14.91
CA GLY A 29 0.19 11.31 15.14
C GLY A 29 -0.70 12.48 15.54
N GLY A 30 -1.31 12.42 16.73
CA GLY A 30 -2.14 13.48 17.29
C GLY A 30 -1.37 14.68 17.87
N GLY A 31 -0.02 14.69 17.76
CA GLY A 31 0.86 15.78 18.17
C GLY A 31 1.54 15.56 19.52
N THR A 32 2.62 16.31 19.75
CA THR A 32 3.53 16.16 20.89
C THR A 32 2.82 16.17 22.25
N LYS A 33 1.89 17.09 22.47
CA LYS A 33 1.15 17.18 23.74
C LYS A 33 0.35 15.90 24.07
N ARG A 34 -0.15 15.19 23.05
CA ARG A 34 -0.88 13.94 23.27
C ARG A 34 0.07 12.78 23.50
N ILE A 35 1.25 12.79 22.87
CA ILE A 35 2.32 11.84 23.16
C ILE A 35 2.78 11.98 24.61
N GLU A 36 3.08 13.21 25.05
CA GLU A 36 3.45 13.51 26.44
C GLU A 36 2.39 13.02 27.45
N LYS A 37 1.10 13.20 27.12
CA LYS A 37 0.01 12.69 27.95
C LYS A 37 0.02 11.17 28.06
N LEU A 38 0.21 10.43 26.95
CA LEU A 38 0.33 8.98 26.98
C LEU A 38 1.50 8.50 27.83
N HIS A 39 2.66 9.14 27.69
CA HIS A 39 3.82 8.82 28.52
C HIS A 39 3.58 9.10 30.02
N ALA A 40 2.87 10.17 30.36
CA ALA A 40 2.47 10.45 31.73
C ALA A 40 1.51 9.41 32.33
N GLU A 41 0.72 8.74 31.47
CA GLU A 41 -0.13 7.60 31.84
C GLU A 41 0.65 6.26 31.90
N GLY A 42 1.96 6.26 31.65
CA GLY A 42 2.80 5.06 31.65
C GLY A 42 2.64 4.19 30.39
N LYS A 43 2.07 4.74 29.31
CA LYS A 43 1.79 4.03 28.06
C LYS A 43 2.81 4.42 26.98
N MET A 44 3.14 3.46 26.12
CA MET A 44 3.88 3.70 24.89
C MET A 44 2.95 4.20 23.78
N THR A 45 3.49 4.98 22.83
CA THR A 45 2.80 5.28 21.56
C THR A 45 2.70 4.03 20.67
N ALA A 46 1.83 4.05 19.68
CA ALA A 46 1.70 2.94 18.72
C ALA A 46 3.03 2.59 18.04
N ARG A 47 3.85 3.60 17.68
CA ARG A 47 5.14 3.38 17.03
C ARG A 47 6.17 2.80 18.01
N GLU A 48 6.24 3.30 19.23
CA GLU A 48 7.12 2.77 20.26
C GLU A 48 6.79 1.31 20.60
N ARG A 49 5.49 0.96 20.70
CA ARG A 49 5.03 -0.43 20.89
C ARG A 49 5.51 -1.34 19.76
N ILE A 50 5.36 -0.90 18.50
CA ILE A 50 5.81 -1.69 17.35
C ILE A 50 7.33 -1.80 17.34
N ASP A 51 8.05 -0.70 17.55
CA ASP A 51 9.51 -0.67 17.52
C ASP A 51 10.10 -1.54 18.65
N TYR A 52 9.46 -1.59 19.83
CA TYR A 52 9.82 -2.52 20.90
C TYR A 52 9.57 -3.99 20.53
N LEU A 53 8.46 -4.25 19.82
CA LEU A 53 8.03 -5.60 19.47
C LEU A 53 8.89 -6.24 18.38
N LEU A 54 9.34 -5.45 17.40
CA LEU A 54 10.14 -5.95 16.28
C LEU A 54 11.56 -6.29 16.72
N ASP A 55 12.15 -7.29 16.06
CA ASP A 55 13.52 -7.70 16.30
C ASP A 55 14.50 -6.56 15.97
N GLU A 56 15.46 -6.30 16.85
CA GLU A 56 16.49 -5.30 16.62
C GLU A 56 17.25 -5.56 15.32
N LYS A 57 17.56 -4.49 14.59
CA LYS A 57 18.30 -4.52 13.32
C LYS A 57 17.63 -5.35 12.20
N SER A 58 16.43 -5.89 12.41
CA SER A 58 15.67 -6.53 11.35
C SER A 58 15.10 -5.50 10.38
N LYS A 59 14.86 -5.92 9.14
CA LYS A 59 14.17 -5.09 8.14
C LYS A 59 12.69 -4.98 8.51
N SER A 60 12.10 -3.81 8.30
CA SER A 60 10.65 -3.62 8.40
C SER A 60 10.19 -2.59 7.38
N ILE A 61 8.90 -2.67 7.01
CA ILE A 61 8.25 -1.72 6.11
C ILE A 61 6.92 -1.26 6.72
N GLU A 62 6.62 0.04 6.61
CA GLU A 62 5.38 0.62 7.14
C GLU A 62 4.35 0.80 6.02
N ILE A 63 3.21 0.14 6.14
CA ILE A 63 2.10 0.17 5.19
C ILE A 63 1.19 1.36 5.49
N GLY A 64 0.92 2.20 4.48
CA GLY A 64 -0.06 3.28 4.58
C GLY A 64 0.33 4.39 5.55
N ALA A 65 1.60 4.78 5.63
CA ALA A 65 2.04 5.86 6.52
C ALA A 65 1.29 7.18 6.27
N PHE A 66 1.01 7.51 5.00
CA PHE A 66 0.30 8.72 4.58
C PHE A 66 -1.23 8.57 4.48
N VAL A 67 -1.79 7.45 4.89
CA VAL A 67 -3.25 7.24 4.90
C VAL A 67 -3.91 8.30 5.77
N GLY A 68 -4.96 8.95 5.22
CA GLY A 68 -5.69 10.02 5.89
C GLY A 68 -5.00 11.39 5.89
N ASP A 69 -3.79 11.52 5.29
CA ASP A 69 -3.09 12.80 5.20
C ASP A 69 -3.91 13.83 4.41
N GLY A 70 -4.12 15.01 5.02
CA GLY A 70 -4.94 16.07 4.45
C GLY A 70 -6.45 15.80 4.41
N MET A 71 -6.93 14.63 4.87
CA MET A 71 -8.34 14.27 4.98
C MET A 71 -8.92 14.62 6.36
N TYR A 72 -10.25 14.75 6.45
CA TYR A 72 -10.98 14.96 7.70
C TYR A 72 -10.54 16.20 8.51
N LYS A 73 -10.16 17.28 7.82
CA LYS A 73 -9.68 18.52 8.46
C LYS A 73 -10.69 19.13 9.42
N GLU A 74 -11.97 19.09 9.05
CA GLU A 74 -13.13 19.54 9.87
C GLU A 74 -13.26 18.74 11.18
N HIS A 75 -12.76 17.52 11.21
CA HIS A 75 -12.73 16.66 12.41
C HIS A 75 -11.35 16.67 13.11
N GLY A 76 -10.42 17.51 12.65
CA GLY A 76 -9.06 17.63 13.22
C GLY A 76 -8.05 16.64 12.67
N GLY A 77 -8.36 16.02 11.52
CA GLY A 77 -7.46 15.12 10.79
C GLY A 77 -7.41 13.69 11.33
N CYS A 78 -6.84 12.80 10.50
CA CYS A 78 -6.64 11.39 10.84
C CYS A 78 -5.28 10.88 10.29
N PRO A 79 -4.15 11.38 10.81
CA PRO A 79 -2.81 10.99 10.34
C PRO A 79 -2.59 9.49 10.49
N SER A 80 -1.92 8.88 9.51
CA SER A 80 -1.73 7.43 9.38
C SER A 80 -3.04 6.63 9.40
N GLY A 81 -4.21 7.28 9.17
CA GLY A 81 -5.51 6.64 9.33
C GLY A 81 -5.83 6.23 10.77
N GLY A 82 -5.21 6.84 11.79
CA GLY A 82 -5.39 6.50 13.21
C GLY A 82 -4.85 5.13 13.61
N VAL A 83 -4.09 4.46 12.73
CA VAL A 83 -3.52 3.14 12.98
C VAL A 83 -2.18 2.98 12.28
N VAL A 84 -1.17 2.46 12.95
CA VAL A 84 0.15 2.16 12.38
C VAL A 84 0.21 0.68 12.00
N VAL A 85 0.63 0.39 10.76
CA VAL A 85 0.77 -0.97 10.25
C VAL A 85 2.19 -1.18 9.77
N LYS A 86 2.89 -2.19 10.31
CA LYS A 86 4.22 -2.58 9.82
C LYS A 86 4.28 -4.08 9.53
N ILE A 87 5.04 -4.45 8.49
CA ILE A 87 5.53 -5.81 8.27
C ILE A 87 6.97 -5.85 8.75
N GLY A 88 7.29 -6.78 9.63
CA GLY A 88 8.63 -6.92 10.20
C GLY A 88 8.82 -8.29 10.83
N PHE A 89 9.90 -8.48 11.57
CA PHE A 89 10.23 -9.75 12.21
C PHE A 89 10.05 -9.66 13.72
N ILE A 90 9.45 -10.69 14.29
CA ILE A 90 9.26 -10.89 15.73
C ILE A 90 9.79 -12.29 16.05
N SER A 91 10.81 -12.36 16.90
CA SER A 91 11.47 -13.64 17.22
C SER A 91 11.85 -14.46 15.99
N GLY A 92 12.37 -13.78 14.95
CA GLY A 92 12.80 -14.37 13.68
C GLY A 92 11.67 -14.74 12.70
N LYS A 93 10.39 -14.54 13.06
CA LYS A 93 9.24 -14.83 12.18
C LYS A 93 8.66 -13.53 11.62
N GLN A 94 8.43 -13.50 10.30
CA GLN A 94 7.82 -12.35 9.65
C GLN A 94 6.33 -12.26 10.02
N CYS A 95 5.93 -11.09 10.54
CA CYS A 95 4.58 -10.81 11.02
C CYS A 95 4.10 -9.46 10.49
N ILE A 96 2.78 -9.26 10.50
CA ILE A 96 2.17 -7.94 10.34
C ILE A 96 1.68 -7.44 11.70
N VAL A 97 2.02 -6.22 12.06
CA VAL A 97 1.61 -5.59 13.32
C VAL A 97 0.70 -4.41 13.03
N VAL A 98 -0.43 -4.37 13.70
CA VAL A 98 -1.47 -3.33 13.59
C VAL A 98 -1.66 -2.69 14.96
N ALA A 99 -1.30 -1.41 15.11
CA ALA A 99 -1.39 -0.70 16.38
C ALA A 99 -2.27 0.54 16.26
N ASN A 100 -3.31 0.65 17.08
CA ASN A 100 -4.11 1.85 17.16
C ASN A 100 -3.28 3.02 17.71
N ASP A 101 -3.39 4.18 17.09
CA ASP A 101 -2.76 5.40 17.57
C ASP A 101 -3.71 6.17 18.49
N ALA A 102 -3.61 5.95 19.79
CA ALA A 102 -4.45 6.61 20.79
C ALA A 102 -4.25 8.14 20.82
N THR A 103 -3.15 8.65 20.25
CA THR A 103 -2.95 10.11 20.12
C THR A 103 -3.91 10.73 19.10
N VAL A 104 -4.43 9.94 18.16
CA VAL A 104 -5.38 10.36 17.13
C VAL A 104 -6.80 10.07 17.59
N LYS A 105 -7.50 11.07 18.10
CA LYS A 105 -8.91 10.95 18.58
C LYS A 105 -9.15 9.76 19.52
N ALA A 106 -8.22 9.50 20.46
CA ALA A 106 -8.24 8.35 21.36
C ALA A 106 -8.37 6.99 20.62
N GLY A 107 -7.74 6.88 19.46
CA GLY A 107 -7.80 5.67 18.64
C GLY A 107 -9.15 5.40 17.97
N ALA A 108 -10.02 6.42 17.85
CA ALA A 108 -11.31 6.28 17.18
C ALA A 108 -11.17 5.94 15.69
N TRP A 109 -12.09 5.13 15.18
CA TRP A 109 -12.08 4.63 13.81
C TRP A 109 -12.83 5.57 12.87
N PHE A 110 -12.10 6.23 12.00
CA PHE A 110 -12.61 6.92 10.82
C PHE A 110 -12.89 5.93 9.68
N PRO A 111 -13.62 6.33 8.61
CA PRO A 111 -13.80 5.47 7.44
C PRO A 111 -12.49 4.93 6.89
N ILE A 112 -11.46 5.77 6.81
CA ILE A 112 -10.15 5.37 6.30
C ILE A 112 -9.39 4.42 7.26
N THR A 113 -9.67 4.45 8.56
CA THR A 113 -9.12 3.51 9.54
C THR A 113 -9.58 2.08 9.25
N GLY A 114 -10.87 1.91 8.96
CA GLY A 114 -11.45 0.62 8.54
C GLY A 114 -10.78 0.09 7.29
N LYS A 115 -10.66 0.91 6.26
CA LYS A 115 -9.99 0.55 4.99
C LYS A 115 -8.54 0.11 5.20
N LYS A 116 -7.79 0.78 6.08
CA LYS A 116 -6.40 0.41 6.37
C LYS A 116 -6.28 -0.91 7.15
N ASN A 117 -7.17 -1.15 8.11
CA ASN A 117 -7.23 -2.44 8.81
C ASN A 117 -7.57 -3.59 7.86
N LEU A 118 -8.53 -3.39 6.95
CA LEU A 118 -8.87 -4.38 5.92
C LEU A 118 -7.65 -4.67 5.02
N ARG A 119 -6.88 -3.64 4.65
CA ARG A 119 -5.65 -3.86 3.87
C ARG A 119 -4.61 -4.67 4.65
N ALA A 120 -4.46 -4.42 5.96
CA ALA A 120 -3.57 -5.20 6.80
C ALA A 120 -4.00 -6.68 6.87
N GLN A 121 -5.29 -6.93 7.04
CA GLN A 121 -5.85 -8.30 7.03
C GLN A 121 -5.73 -8.97 5.65
N GLU A 122 -5.95 -8.23 4.56
CA GLU A 122 -5.73 -8.71 3.19
C GLU A 122 -4.28 -9.18 3.00
N ILE A 123 -3.29 -8.36 3.40
CA ILE A 123 -1.88 -8.73 3.33
C ILE A 123 -1.59 -9.97 4.20
N ALA A 124 -2.17 -10.06 5.39
CA ALA A 124 -2.02 -11.23 6.25
C ALA A 124 -2.59 -12.50 5.60
N MET A 125 -3.79 -12.44 5.05
CA MET A 125 -4.46 -13.57 4.40
C MET A 125 -3.75 -14.03 3.13
N GLU A 126 -3.38 -13.08 2.26
CA GLU A 126 -2.72 -13.38 0.98
C GLU A 126 -1.32 -13.99 1.16
N ASN A 127 -0.64 -13.62 2.24
CA ASN A 127 0.73 -14.04 2.52
C ASN A 127 0.82 -15.06 3.67
N ARG A 128 -0.30 -15.42 4.31
CA ARG A 128 -0.36 -16.29 5.50
C ARG A 128 0.57 -15.85 6.62
N LEU A 129 0.65 -14.51 6.82
CA LEU A 129 1.46 -13.95 7.91
C LEU A 129 0.68 -13.92 9.22
N PRO A 130 1.32 -14.27 10.35
CA PRO A 130 0.76 -13.98 11.66
C PRO A 130 0.46 -12.48 11.78
N ILE A 131 -0.69 -12.14 12.37
CA ILE A 131 -1.10 -10.75 12.57
C ILE A 131 -1.22 -10.43 14.06
N ILE A 132 -0.63 -9.32 14.47
CA ILE A 132 -0.58 -8.86 15.84
C ILE A 132 -1.36 -7.55 15.96
N TYR A 133 -2.36 -7.51 16.84
CA TYR A 133 -3.15 -6.31 17.10
C TYR A 133 -2.77 -5.71 18.45
N LEU A 134 -2.31 -4.45 18.45
CA LEU A 134 -2.04 -3.65 19.64
C LEU A 134 -3.18 -2.64 19.79
N VAL A 135 -4.15 -2.97 20.63
CA VAL A 135 -5.45 -2.29 20.67
C VAL A 135 -5.48 -1.20 21.73
N ASP A 136 -5.79 0.01 21.30
CA ASP A 136 -6.02 1.18 22.15
C ASP A 136 -7.00 2.11 21.42
N SER A 137 -8.31 1.83 21.52
CA SER A 137 -9.32 2.43 20.64
C SER A 137 -10.63 2.74 21.34
N ALA A 138 -11.11 3.96 21.16
CA ALA A 138 -12.43 4.39 21.60
C ALA A 138 -13.61 3.85 20.74
N GLY A 139 -13.34 2.96 19.77
CA GLY A 139 -14.36 2.45 18.85
C GLY A 139 -14.61 3.35 17.64
N VAL A 140 -15.80 3.24 17.04
CA VAL A 140 -16.19 4.01 15.84
C VAL A 140 -16.24 5.51 16.15
N TYR A 141 -15.71 6.34 15.23
CA TYR A 141 -15.89 7.80 15.32
C TYR A 141 -17.34 8.16 14.98
N LEU A 142 -18.16 8.32 16.02
CA LEU A 142 -19.61 8.46 15.91
C LEU A 142 -20.11 9.54 14.94
N PRO A 143 -19.45 10.72 14.79
CA PRO A 143 -19.89 11.72 13.81
C PRO A 143 -19.87 11.24 12.35
N MET A 144 -19.20 10.12 12.05
CA MET A 144 -19.11 9.54 10.70
C MET A 144 -19.60 8.08 10.68
N GLN A 145 -20.47 7.69 11.59
CA GLN A 145 -20.93 6.31 11.74
C GLN A 145 -21.65 5.76 10.48
N ASP A 146 -22.31 6.64 9.74
CA ASP A 146 -23.02 6.32 8.49
C ASP A 146 -22.10 5.91 7.34
N GLU A 147 -20.84 6.33 7.38
CA GLU A 147 -19.80 5.90 6.42
C GLU A 147 -19.03 4.63 6.87
N ILE A 148 -19.29 4.12 8.07
CA ILE A 148 -18.51 3.03 8.67
C ILE A 148 -19.37 1.79 8.89
N PHE A 149 -20.54 1.97 9.50
CA PHE A 149 -21.44 0.89 9.84
C PHE A 149 -22.30 0.52 8.63
N PRO A 150 -22.80 -0.40 8.39
CA PRO A 150 -23.15 -1.67 7.83
C PRO A 150 -22.55 -1.97 6.43
N ASP A 151 -21.64 -1.17 5.90
CA ASP A 151 -21.09 -1.44 4.57
C ASP A 151 -20.26 -2.73 4.54
N LYS A 152 -20.27 -3.38 3.37
CA LYS A 152 -19.62 -4.67 3.13
C LYS A 152 -18.12 -4.64 3.38
N GLU A 153 -17.41 -3.66 2.82
CA GLU A 153 -15.96 -3.55 2.92
C GLU A 153 -15.56 -2.53 4.00
N HIS A 154 -16.12 -2.71 5.19
CA HIS A 154 -15.91 -1.83 6.33
C HIS A 154 -15.81 -2.58 7.67
N PHE A 155 -16.27 -1.97 8.77
CA PHE A 155 -16.05 -2.40 10.14
C PHE A 155 -16.44 -3.87 10.39
N GLY A 156 -17.64 -4.28 9.95
CA GLY A 156 -18.12 -5.67 10.09
C GLY A 156 -17.27 -6.69 9.32
N ARG A 157 -16.67 -6.28 8.21
CA ARG A 157 -15.79 -7.16 7.41
C ARG A 157 -14.53 -7.55 8.18
N ILE A 158 -14.03 -6.68 9.05
CA ILE A 158 -12.84 -6.93 9.85
C ILE A 158 -13.07 -8.13 10.79
N PHE A 159 -14.21 -8.17 11.46
CA PHE A 159 -14.56 -9.30 12.36
C PHE A 159 -14.75 -10.60 11.59
N ARG A 160 -15.44 -10.51 10.43
CA ARG A 160 -15.55 -11.66 9.54
C ARG A 160 -14.16 -12.19 9.14
N ASN A 161 -13.24 -11.31 8.80
CA ASN A 161 -11.89 -11.69 8.40
C ASN A 161 -11.11 -12.31 9.56
N ASN A 162 -11.29 -11.86 10.82
CA ASN A 162 -10.71 -12.56 11.98
C ASN A 162 -11.11 -14.02 12.02
N ALA A 163 -12.41 -14.33 11.88
CA ALA A 163 -12.89 -15.71 11.87
C ALA A 163 -12.32 -16.52 10.69
N ILE A 164 -12.25 -15.92 9.50
CA ILE A 164 -11.69 -16.57 8.30
C ILE A 164 -10.18 -16.82 8.46
N MET A 165 -9.42 -15.85 8.95
CA MET A 165 -7.97 -16.01 9.18
C MET A 165 -7.68 -17.11 10.16
N SER A 166 -8.41 -17.22 11.27
CA SER A 166 -8.29 -18.31 12.21
C SER A 166 -8.55 -19.67 11.54
N SER A 167 -9.61 -19.78 10.73
CA SER A 167 -9.92 -21.00 9.97
C SER A 167 -8.86 -21.35 8.91
N MET A 168 -8.09 -20.36 8.43
CA MET A 168 -6.95 -20.56 7.52
C MET A 168 -5.67 -20.98 8.25
N GLY A 169 -5.66 -21.04 9.57
CA GLY A 169 -4.48 -21.31 10.39
C GLY A 169 -3.51 -20.12 10.48
N ILE A 170 -3.98 -18.89 10.22
CA ILE A 170 -3.20 -17.66 10.38
C ILE A 170 -3.30 -17.25 11.84
N THR A 171 -2.19 -17.29 12.56
CA THR A 171 -2.13 -16.93 13.98
C THR A 171 -2.44 -15.45 14.17
N GLN A 172 -3.37 -15.17 15.07
CA GLN A 172 -3.81 -13.82 15.45
C GLN A 172 -3.62 -13.64 16.96
N ILE A 173 -2.83 -12.64 17.35
CA ILE A 173 -2.57 -12.31 18.76
C ILE A 173 -2.97 -10.87 18.99
N ALA A 174 -3.73 -10.60 20.03
CA ALA A 174 -4.12 -9.25 20.40
C ALA A 174 -3.66 -8.88 21.81
N ALA A 175 -3.22 -7.63 21.97
CA ALA A 175 -2.97 -7.03 23.27
C ALA A 175 -3.83 -5.78 23.45
N VAL A 176 -4.66 -5.76 24.46
CA VAL A 176 -5.46 -4.61 24.87
C VAL A 176 -4.63 -3.75 25.81
N MET A 177 -4.10 -2.66 25.28
CA MET A 177 -3.12 -1.78 25.94
C MET A 177 -3.72 -0.41 26.32
N GLY A 178 -5.02 -0.27 26.12
CA GLY A 178 -5.79 0.90 26.43
C GLY A 178 -7.28 0.60 26.37
N SER A 179 -8.10 1.63 26.16
CA SER A 179 -9.54 1.45 26.04
C SER A 179 -9.90 0.62 24.82
N CYS A 180 -10.86 -0.29 24.95
CA CYS A 180 -11.39 -1.10 23.85
C CYS A 180 -12.92 -1.18 24.02
N VAL A 181 -13.65 -0.37 23.27
CA VAL A 181 -15.07 -0.09 23.51
C VAL A 181 -15.95 -0.53 22.35
N ALA A 182 -17.16 -0.98 22.68
CA ALA A 182 -18.23 -1.33 21.76
C ALA A 182 -17.81 -2.39 20.71
N GLY A 183 -18.11 -2.12 19.43
CA GLY A 183 -17.73 -3.03 18.35
C GLY A 183 -16.23 -3.31 18.26
N GLY A 184 -15.37 -2.36 18.66
CA GLY A 184 -13.92 -2.55 18.72
C GLY A 184 -13.46 -3.67 19.68
N ALA A 185 -14.29 -4.00 20.68
CA ALA A 185 -14.01 -5.08 21.62
C ALA A 185 -13.98 -6.48 20.97
N TYR A 186 -14.66 -6.66 19.85
CA TYR A 186 -14.65 -7.93 19.14
C TYR A 186 -13.33 -8.22 18.43
N LEU A 187 -12.59 -7.20 17.99
CA LEU A 187 -11.30 -7.40 17.30
C LEU A 187 -10.30 -8.22 18.14
N PRO A 188 -9.98 -7.85 19.39
CA PRO A 188 -9.07 -8.64 20.21
C PRO A 188 -9.66 -10.00 20.60
N ILE A 189 -10.95 -10.09 20.88
CA ILE A 189 -11.55 -11.33 21.42
C ILE A 189 -11.80 -12.37 20.32
N MET A 190 -11.90 -11.96 19.07
CA MET A 190 -11.93 -12.88 17.92
C MET A 190 -10.54 -13.25 17.42
N SER A 191 -9.47 -12.73 18.00
CA SER A 191 -8.11 -13.22 17.80
C SER A 191 -7.93 -14.58 18.51
N ASP A 192 -6.92 -15.35 18.09
CA ASP A 192 -6.71 -16.70 18.64
C ASP A 192 -6.23 -16.65 20.10
N GLU A 193 -5.44 -15.61 20.45
CA GLU A 193 -5.01 -15.33 21.83
C GLU A 193 -5.14 -13.82 22.10
N ALA A 194 -5.68 -13.48 23.27
CA ALA A 194 -5.87 -12.11 23.71
C ALA A 194 -5.24 -11.87 25.09
N MET A 195 -4.56 -10.73 25.25
CA MET A 195 -4.03 -10.29 26.54
C MET A 195 -4.49 -8.87 26.85
N ILE A 196 -4.47 -8.52 28.13
CA ILE A 196 -4.87 -7.19 28.62
C ILE A 196 -3.82 -6.65 29.59
N VAL A 197 -3.48 -5.37 29.45
CA VAL A 197 -2.55 -4.67 30.35
C VAL A 197 -3.32 -4.20 31.58
N ASP A 198 -2.80 -4.52 32.75
CA ASP A 198 -3.39 -4.12 34.02
C ASP A 198 -3.50 -2.60 34.16
N LYS A 199 -4.61 -2.11 34.68
CA LYS A 199 -4.96 -0.71 34.94
C LYS A 199 -5.08 0.20 33.69
N THR A 200 -4.42 -0.08 32.59
CA THR A 200 -4.51 0.74 31.38
C THR A 200 -5.42 0.13 30.32
N GLY A 201 -5.45 -1.19 30.21
CA GLY A 201 -6.33 -1.93 29.32
C GLY A 201 -7.72 -2.12 29.90
N SER A 202 -8.76 -1.94 29.07
CA SER A 202 -10.14 -2.23 29.45
C SER A 202 -10.95 -2.66 28.23
N ILE A 203 -11.85 -3.65 28.42
CA ILE A 203 -12.72 -4.15 27.35
C ILE A 203 -14.16 -4.14 27.87
N PHE A 204 -15.08 -3.51 27.15
CA PHE A 204 -16.51 -3.55 27.43
C PHE A 204 -17.34 -3.15 26.22
N LEU A 205 -18.53 -3.72 26.10
CA LEU A 205 -19.50 -3.31 25.08
C LEU A 205 -20.03 -1.90 25.33
N ALA A 206 -20.24 -1.58 26.62
CA ALA A 206 -20.71 -0.27 27.08
C ALA A 206 -19.89 0.14 28.30
N GLY A 207 -19.21 1.27 28.25
CA GLY A 207 -18.45 1.80 29.37
C GLY A 207 -19.35 2.21 30.54
N SER A 208 -18.77 2.40 31.73
CA SER A 208 -19.47 2.69 32.99
C SER A 208 -20.50 3.81 32.88
N TYR A 209 -20.22 4.86 32.11
CA TYR A 209 -21.16 5.97 31.90
C TYR A 209 -22.42 5.52 31.15
N LEU A 210 -22.27 4.68 30.15
CA LEU A 210 -23.38 4.17 29.34
C LEU A 210 -24.19 3.13 30.12
N VAL A 211 -23.54 2.29 30.93
CA VAL A 211 -24.19 1.33 31.85
C VAL A 211 -25.07 2.08 32.83
N LYS A 212 -24.57 3.18 33.45
CA LYS A 212 -25.36 4.02 34.35
C LYS A 212 -26.57 4.64 33.66
N ALA A 213 -26.40 5.12 32.42
CA ALA A 213 -27.51 5.73 31.68
C ALA A 213 -28.56 4.68 31.25
N ALA A 214 -28.16 3.47 30.91
CA ALA A 214 -29.04 2.42 30.39
C ALA A 214 -29.82 1.67 31.48
N ILE A 215 -29.15 1.31 32.59
CA ILE A 215 -29.73 0.44 33.64
C ILE A 215 -29.59 1.00 35.06
N GLY A 216 -29.04 2.22 35.24
CA GLY A 216 -28.89 2.87 36.54
C GLY A 216 -27.75 2.34 37.42
N GLU A 217 -26.98 1.35 36.96
CA GLU A 217 -25.86 0.75 37.71
C GLU A 217 -24.68 1.71 37.75
N THR A 218 -24.10 1.94 38.94
CA THR A 218 -22.88 2.74 39.11
C THR A 218 -21.72 1.79 39.36
N ILE A 219 -20.84 1.70 38.38
CA ILE A 219 -19.65 0.85 38.39
C ILE A 219 -18.48 1.64 37.71
N ASP A 220 -17.26 1.46 38.16
CA ASP A 220 -16.09 2.02 37.48
C ASP A 220 -15.61 1.11 36.33
N ASN A 221 -14.81 1.69 35.40
CA ASN A 221 -14.37 0.95 34.21
C ASN A 221 -13.42 -0.21 34.54
N GLU A 222 -12.60 -0.13 35.58
CA GLU A 222 -11.68 -1.20 35.96
C GLU A 222 -12.46 -2.41 36.51
N THR A 223 -13.43 -2.17 37.38
CA THR A 223 -14.32 -3.22 37.90
C THR A 223 -15.21 -3.80 36.80
N LEU A 224 -15.67 -2.97 35.86
CA LEU A 224 -16.57 -3.40 34.77
C LEU A 224 -15.84 -4.28 33.75
N GLY A 225 -14.64 -3.89 33.31
CA GLY A 225 -13.96 -4.56 32.19
C GLY A 225 -12.45 -4.41 32.20
N GLY A 226 -11.84 -4.31 33.38
CA GLY A 226 -10.39 -4.29 33.53
C GLY A 226 -9.76 -5.68 33.50
N ALA A 227 -8.44 -5.73 33.68
CA ALA A 227 -7.65 -6.95 33.52
C ALA A 227 -8.05 -8.06 34.50
N THR A 228 -8.32 -7.71 35.77
CA THR A 228 -8.75 -8.70 36.78
C THR A 228 -10.10 -9.29 36.43
N THR A 229 -11.04 -8.47 36.01
CA THR A 229 -12.38 -8.92 35.61
C THR A 229 -12.31 -9.90 34.45
N HIS A 230 -11.53 -9.59 33.43
CA HIS A 230 -11.51 -10.41 32.21
C HIS A 230 -10.56 -11.60 32.26
N CYS A 231 -9.52 -11.59 33.08
CA CYS A 231 -8.64 -12.76 33.23
C CYS A 231 -9.10 -13.73 34.33
N GLU A 232 -9.76 -13.23 35.41
CA GLU A 232 -10.02 -14.05 36.58
C GLU A 232 -11.53 -14.38 36.75
N ILE A 233 -12.44 -13.53 36.28
CA ILE A 233 -13.89 -13.70 36.50
C ILE A 233 -14.59 -14.17 35.22
N SER A 234 -14.45 -13.41 34.12
CA SER A 234 -15.17 -13.68 32.87
C SER A 234 -14.45 -14.61 31.91
N GLY A 235 -13.12 -14.74 32.01
CA GLY A 235 -12.31 -15.53 31.10
C GLY A 235 -12.29 -14.98 29.66
N VAL A 236 -12.56 -13.69 29.46
CA VAL A 236 -12.58 -13.05 28.15
C VAL A 236 -11.18 -12.89 27.56
N THR A 237 -10.17 -12.68 28.41
CA THR A 237 -8.77 -12.58 27.98
C THR A 237 -7.92 -13.69 28.64
N ASP A 238 -6.90 -14.14 27.88
CA ASP A 238 -6.08 -15.31 28.26
C ASP A 238 -4.93 -14.92 29.20
N TYR A 239 -4.43 -13.67 29.09
CA TYR A 239 -3.26 -13.24 29.85
C TYR A 239 -3.43 -11.82 30.40
N LYS A 240 -3.01 -11.65 31.67
CA LYS A 240 -2.84 -10.35 32.33
C LYS A 240 -1.38 -9.94 32.26
N ALA A 241 -1.11 -8.75 31.74
CA ALA A 241 0.24 -8.16 31.67
C ALA A 241 0.32 -6.95 32.60
N LYS A 242 1.45 -6.79 33.30
CA LYS A 242 1.63 -5.68 34.27
C LYS A 242 1.77 -4.31 33.61
N ASP A 243 2.29 -4.26 32.37
CA ASP A 243 2.56 -3.04 31.59
C ASP A 243 2.69 -3.38 30.10
N ASP A 244 2.85 -2.35 29.26
CA ASP A 244 3.03 -2.46 27.81
C ASP A 244 4.21 -3.40 27.47
N ALA A 245 5.36 -3.23 28.12
CA ALA A 245 6.55 -4.04 27.85
C ALA A 245 6.32 -5.52 28.13
N ALA A 246 5.68 -5.85 29.25
CA ALA A 246 5.38 -7.23 29.62
C ALA A 246 4.40 -7.89 28.61
N ALA A 247 3.43 -7.13 28.10
CA ALA A 247 2.53 -7.62 27.04
C ALA A 247 3.32 -7.91 25.76
N LEU A 248 4.17 -6.99 25.32
CA LEU A 248 4.99 -7.15 24.12
C LEU A 248 5.99 -8.31 24.24
N ASP A 249 6.62 -8.49 25.39
CA ASP A 249 7.50 -9.64 25.66
C ASP A 249 6.75 -10.96 25.62
N ARG A 250 5.51 -10.99 26.12
CA ARG A 250 4.64 -12.16 26.01
C ARG A 250 4.34 -12.50 24.55
N ILE A 251 4.04 -11.49 23.72
CA ILE A 251 3.83 -11.68 22.27
C ILE A 251 5.09 -12.25 21.62
N LYS A 252 6.28 -11.70 21.89
CA LYS A 252 7.55 -12.26 21.40
C LYS A 252 7.71 -13.73 21.77
N SER A 253 7.41 -14.07 23.02
CA SER A 253 7.48 -15.45 23.52
C SER A 253 6.52 -16.40 22.80
N ILE A 254 5.29 -15.96 22.52
CA ILE A 254 4.29 -16.77 21.80
C ILE A 254 4.71 -16.92 20.33
N VAL A 255 5.03 -15.83 19.65
CA VAL A 255 5.45 -15.85 18.23
C VAL A 255 6.67 -16.73 18.03
N GLY A 256 7.65 -16.69 18.94
CA GLY A 256 8.84 -17.55 18.88
C GLY A 256 8.56 -19.07 18.95
N LYS A 257 7.34 -19.47 19.33
CA LYS A 257 6.92 -20.88 19.43
C LYS A 257 6.02 -21.32 18.27
N ILE A 258 5.64 -20.41 17.37
CA ILE A 258 4.86 -20.77 16.17
C ILE A 258 5.70 -21.72 15.31
N GLY A 259 5.13 -22.87 14.90
CA GLY A 259 5.76 -23.82 14.01
C GLY A 259 6.01 -23.25 12.60
N ASP A 260 6.77 -23.98 11.80
CA ASP A 260 6.96 -23.64 10.39
C ASP A 260 5.86 -24.29 9.54
N PHE A 261 5.46 -23.57 8.49
CA PHE A 261 4.45 -24.01 7.52
C PHE A 261 5.08 -24.17 6.13
N ASP A 262 4.38 -24.88 5.25
CA ASP A 262 4.75 -25.01 3.86
C ASP A 262 4.88 -23.62 3.20
N LYS A 263 5.92 -23.47 2.35
CA LYS A 263 6.22 -22.22 1.65
C LYS A 263 5.93 -22.36 0.16
N ALA A 264 5.79 -21.21 -0.52
CA ALA A 264 5.68 -21.16 -1.99
C ALA A 264 6.92 -21.74 -2.69
N GLY A 265 8.10 -21.62 -2.08
CA GLY A 265 9.36 -22.11 -2.61
C GLY A 265 9.89 -21.29 -3.76
N PHE A 266 9.77 -19.95 -3.69
CA PHE A 266 10.40 -19.06 -4.67
C PHE A 266 11.92 -19.17 -4.63
N ASN A 267 12.55 -19.11 -5.81
CA ASN A 267 13.99 -19.27 -5.92
C ASN A 267 14.72 -18.06 -5.32
N ARG A 268 15.61 -18.31 -4.38
CA ARG A 268 16.50 -17.32 -3.78
C ARG A 268 17.93 -17.84 -3.73
N VAL A 269 18.88 -16.98 -4.08
CA VAL A 269 20.32 -17.21 -3.91
C VAL A 269 20.88 -16.15 -2.96
N LYS A 270 22.20 -16.17 -2.73
CA LYS A 270 22.87 -15.09 -2.00
C LYS A 270 22.62 -13.76 -2.70
N ALA A 271 22.20 -12.74 -1.93
CA ALA A 271 21.95 -11.42 -2.46
C ALA A 271 23.25 -10.73 -2.88
N GLU A 272 23.24 -10.07 -4.02
CA GLU A 272 24.34 -9.24 -4.50
C GLU A 272 23.86 -7.77 -4.66
N LYS A 273 24.81 -6.84 -4.57
CA LYS A 273 24.50 -5.42 -4.81
C LYS A 273 24.47 -5.16 -6.33
N PRO A 274 23.74 -4.13 -6.78
CA PRO A 274 23.93 -3.64 -8.14
C PRO A 274 25.38 -3.25 -8.39
N ALA A 275 25.91 -3.53 -9.57
CA ALA A 275 27.25 -3.12 -9.96
C ALA A 275 27.31 -1.61 -10.29
N LEU A 276 26.19 -1.03 -10.75
CA LEU A 276 26.05 0.41 -10.98
C LEU A 276 25.55 1.12 -9.71
N GLU A 277 25.97 2.38 -9.52
CA GLU A 277 25.63 3.18 -8.33
C GLU A 277 24.10 3.44 -8.25
N PRO A 278 23.39 2.92 -7.25
CA PRO A 278 21.94 3.09 -7.15
C PRO A 278 21.48 4.55 -7.02
N LYS A 279 22.29 5.43 -6.42
CA LYS A 279 21.95 6.85 -6.25
C LYS A 279 21.80 7.60 -7.58
N ASP A 280 22.41 7.11 -8.66
CA ASP A 280 22.24 7.70 -9.99
C ASP A 280 20.78 7.69 -10.47
N ILE A 281 19.89 6.90 -9.87
CA ILE A 281 18.45 6.92 -10.15
C ILE A 281 17.91 8.34 -10.05
N TYR A 282 18.38 9.14 -9.11
CA TYR A 282 17.93 10.52 -8.94
C TYR A 282 18.31 11.41 -10.14
N GLY A 283 19.45 11.18 -10.77
CA GLY A 283 19.87 11.93 -11.95
C GLY A 283 19.28 11.41 -13.26
N ILE A 284 18.88 10.13 -13.30
CA ILE A 284 18.26 9.50 -14.48
C ILE A 284 16.81 9.90 -14.63
N LEU A 285 16.05 9.97 -13.52
CA LEU A 285 14.64 10.35 -13.54
C LEU A 285 14.50 11.85 -13.91
N PRO A 286 13.84 12.18 -15.01
CA PRO A 286 13.79 13.55 -15.49
C PRO A 286 12.91 14.43 -14.59
N LYS A 287 13.33 15.69 -14.43
CA LYS A 287 12.53 16.72 -13.76
C LYS A 287 11.22 16.98 -14.50
N LEU A 288 11.27 17.05 -15.83
CA LEU A 288 10.09 17.26 -16.68
C LEU A 288 9.56 15.90 -17.13
N ARG A 289 8.29 15.63 -16.85
CA ARG A 289 7.64 14.37 -17.18
C ARG A 289 7.57 14.05 -18.67
N ALA A 290 7.65 15.08 -19.52
CA ALA A 290 7.71 14.94 -20.97
C ALA A 290 9.07 14.43 -21.46
N ASP A 291 10.11 14.58 -20.66
CA ASP A 291 11.45 14.19 -21.03
C ASP A 291 11.58 12.65 -21.02
N GLN A 292 12.39 12.18 -21.95
CA GLN A 292 12.66 10.76 -22.11
C GLN A 292 13.83 10.34 -21.24
N TYR A 293 13.75 9.10 -20.71
CA TYR A 293 14.87 8.43 -20.08
C TYR A 293 14.86 6.96 -20.41
N ASP A 294 15.97 6.30 -20.17
CA ASP A 294 16.14 4.87 -20.43
C ASP A 294 15.79 4.05 -19.21
N MET A 295 14.69 3.31 -19.27
CA MET A 295 14.27 2.45 -18.16
C MET A 295 15.29 1.32 -17.89
N TYR A 296 16.08 0.91 -18.85
CA TYR A 296 17.18 -0.04 -18.61
C TYR A 296 18.16 0.45 -17.55
N GLU A 297 18.43 1.76 -17.53
CA GLU A 297 19.33 2.36 -16.53
C GLU A 297 18.75 2.34 -15.11
N ILE A 298 17.43 2.39 -14.98
CA ILE A 298 16.75 2.19 -13.70
C ILE A 298 16.82 0.70 -13.29
N ILE A 299 16.48 -0.21 -14.21
CA ILE A 299 16.50 -1.66 -13.94
C ILE A 299 17.89 -2.10 -13.48
N LYS A 300 18.96 -1.69 -14.17
CA LYS A 300 20.35 -2.02 -13.80
C LYS A 300 20.72 -1.60 -12.38
N ARG A 301 20.10 -0.54 -11.84
CA ARG A 301 20.37 -0.04 -10.49
C ARG A 301 19.46 -0.66 -9.41
N LEU A 302 18.49 -1.46 -9.85
CA LEU A 302 17.59 -2.21 -8.95
C LEU A 302 17.94 -3.69 -8.85
N VAL A 303 18.56 -4.27 -9.88
CA VAL A 303 18.82 -5.72 -9.94
C VAL A 303 20.23 -6.08 -9.46
N ASP A 304 20.38 -7.29 -8.97
CA ASP A 304 21.65 -7.84 -8.50
C ASP A 304 22.69 -7.84 -9.64
N ASN A 305 23.94 -7.44 -9.34
CA ASN A 305 25.04 -7.30 -10.30
C ASN A 305 24.75 -6.39 -11.51
N SER A 306 23.62 -5.67 -11.54
CA SER A 306 23.14 -4.91 -12.71
C SER A 306 22.90 -5.77 -13.97
N GLU A 307 22.64 -7.06 -13.76
CA GLU A 307 22.46 -8.06 -14.82
C GLU A 307 21.03 -8.57 -14.90
N PHE A 308 20.55 -8.81 -16.10
CA PHE A 308 19.23 -9.41 -16.36
C PHE A 308 19.18 -10.06 -17.74
N ASP A 309 18.31 -11.05 -17.90
CA ASP A 309 18.05 -11.76 -19.15
C ASP A 309 16.81 -11.18 -19.81
N GLU A 310 16.97 -10.35 -20.84
CA GLU A 310 15.84 -9.74 -21.53
C GLU A 310 15.09 -10.75 -22.40
N TYR A 311 13.78 -10.83 -22.21
CA TYR A 311 12.87 -11.64 -23.02
C TYR A 311 12.35 -10.82 -24.20
N LYS A 312 12.58 -11.27 -25.44
CA LYS A 312 12.19 -10.62 -26.69
C LYS A 312 12.62 -9.15 -26.79
N GLY A 313 13.91 -8.85 -26.52
CA GLY A 313 14.46 -7.49 -26.55
C GLY A 313 14.26 -6.76 -27.89
N ASP A 314 14.22 -7.48 -29.01
CA ASP A 314 14.04 -6.92 -30.34
C ASP A 314 12.57 -6.69 -30.74
N TYR A 315 11.60 -7.19 -29.97
CA TYR A 315 10.17 -7.12 -30.26
C TYR A 315 9.43 -6.39 -29.14
N GLY A 316 8.42 -5.55 -29.51
CA GLY A 316 7.58 -4.85 -28.55
C GLY A 316 8.37 -3.96 -27.59
N LYS A 317 9.28 -3.14 -28.11
CA LYS A 317 10.31 -2.41 -27.35
C LYS A 317 9.82 -1.34 -26.40
N THR A 318 8.52 -0.98 -26.44
CA THR A 318 7.92 -0.01 -25.50
C THR A 318 7.64 -0.64 -24.12
N LEU A 319 7.67 -1.97 -24.02
CA LEU A 319 7.75 -2.70 -22.76
C LEU A 319 9.05 -3.51 -22.70
N ILE A 320 9.71 -3.46 -21.54
CA ILE A 320 10.86 -4.30 -21.21
C ILE A 320 10.34 -5.46 -20.38
N THR A 321 10.69 -6.68 -20.78
CA THR A 321 10.39 -7.90 -20.03
C THR A 321 11.67 -8.66 -19.79
N ALA A 322 12.03 -8.95 -18.54
CA ALA A 322 13.30 -9.57 -18.22
C ALA A 322 13.24 -10.46 -16.98
N TYR A 323 14.01 -11.55 -16.99
CA TYR A 323 14.33 -12.29 -15.78
C TYR A 323 15.52 -11.65 -15.09
N ALA A 324 15.43 -11.46 -13.78
CA ALA A 324 16.49 -10.83 -13.00
C ALA A 324 16.51 -11.36 -11.56
N ARG A 325 17.40 -10.81 -10.73
CA ARG A 325 17.38 -11.02 -9.28
C ARG A 325 17.32 -9.69 -8.55
N ILE A 326 16.56 -9.67 -7.46
CA ILE A 326 16.48 -8.55 -6.52
C ILE A 326 16.67 -9.10 -5.11
N ASP A 327 17.76 -8.72 -4.44
CA ASP A 327 18.14 -9.21 -3.12
C ASP A 327 18.19 -10.76 -3.08
N GLY A 328 18.71 -11.34 -4.14
CA GLY A 328 18.82 -12.79 -4.36
C GLY A 328 17.55 -13.47 -4.91
N TRP A 329 16.37 -12.86 -4.77
CA TRP A 329 15.12 -13.42 -5.28
C TRP A 329 15.06 -13.38 -6.80
N ALA A 330 14.72 -14.49 -7.44
CA ALA A 330 14.39 -14.52 -8.85
C ALA A 330 13.07 -13.75 -9.09
N VAL A 331 13.07 -12.84 -10.06
CA VAL A 331 11.92 -12.01 -10.41
C VAL A 331 11.74 -11.90 -11.92
N GLY A 332 10.49 -11.74 -12.37
CA GLY A 332 10.15 -11.34 -13.73
C GLY A 332 9.81 -9.85 -13.73
N ILE A 333 10.56 -9.03 -14.43
CA ILE A 333 10.34 -7.59 -14.54
C ILE A 333 9.49 -7.29 -15.77
N VAL A 334 8.45 -6.47 -15.62
CA VAL A 334 7.66 -5.86 -16.69
C VAL A 334 7.73 -4.35 -16.49
N ALA A 335 8.35 -3.61 -17.40
CA ALA A 335 8.63 -2.19 -17.24
C ALA A 335 8.30 -1.38 -18.50
N ASN A 336 7.83 -0.14 -18.34
CA ASN A 336 7.63 0.76 -19.47
C ASN A 336 8.94 1.42 -19.88
N GLN A 337 9.36 1.23 -21.14
CA GLN A 337 10.45 2.02 -21.71
C GLN A 337 9.98 3.44 -21.98
N ARG A 338 10.75 4.46 -21.54
CA ARG A 338 10.40 5.88 -21.72
C ARG A 338 11.06 6.55 -22.93
N LYS A 339 12.05 5.92 -23.53
CA LYS A 339 12.61 6.35 -24.81
C LYS A 339 11.66 6.07 -25.96
N ILE A 340 11.70 6.91 -26.99
CA ILE A 340 11.15 6.60 -28.30
C ILE A 340 11.98 5.45 -28.90
N VAL A 341 11.31 4.43 -29.39
CA VAL A 341 11.92 3.25 -30.00
C VAL A 341 11.43 3.06 -31.43
N LYS A 342 12.10 2.21 -32.20
CA LYS A 342 11.66 1.81 -33.54
C LYS A 342 11.28 0.34 -33.54
N ASN A 343 10.14 0.02 -34.15
CA ASN A 343 9.75 -1.35 -34.41
C ASN A 343 10.53 -1.94 -35.62
N ALA A 344 10.31 -3.22 -35.91
CA ALA A 344 11.00 -3.90 -37.01
C ALA A 344 10.72 -3.30 -38.40
N LYS A 345 9.65 -2.52 -38.55
CA LYS A 345 9.30 -1.80 -39.78
C LYS A 345 9.91 -0.41 -39.85
N GLY A 346 10.73 -0.02 -38.86
CA GLY A 346 11.33 1.32 -38.76
C GLY A 346 10.37 2.41 -38.26
N GLU A 347 9.14 2.06 -37.85
CA GLU A 347 8.16 3.01 -37.35
C GLU A 347 8.49 3.43 -35.92
N MET A 348 8.34 4.72 -35.65
CA MET A 348 8.54 5.28 -34.31
C MET A 348 7.41 4.89 -33.37
N GLN A 349 7.77 4.41 -32.18
CA GLN A 349 6.86 4.12 -31.09
C GLN A 349 7.22 4.98 -29.88
N PHE A 350 6.21 5.64 -29.29
CA PHE A 350 6.41 6.55 -28.15
C PHE A 350 6.63 5.78 -26.85
N GLY A 351 7.61 6.23 -26.07
CA GLY A 351 7.88 5.70 -24.75
C GLY A 351 6.72 5.93 -23.79
N GLY A 352 6.49 4.97 -22.90
CA GLY A 352 5.38 4.98 -21.95
C GLY A 352 4.03 4.53 -22.52
N ALA A 353 3.89 4.43 -23.84
CA ALA A 353 2.68 3.89 -24.47
C ALA A 353 2.80 2.37 -24.70
N ILE A 354 1.71 1.65 -24.47
CA ILE A 354 1.62 0.21 -24.75
C ILE A 354 1.06 0.04 -26.16
N TYR A 355 1.77 -0.71 -27.00
CA TYR A 355 1.38 -1.09 -28.34
C TYR A 355 0.98 -2.57 -28.40
N SER A 356 0.35 -3.00 -29.48
CA SER A 356 -0.09 -4.40 -29.66
C SER A 356 1.07 -5.40 -29.50
N ASP A 357 2.21 -5.12 -30.12
CA ASP A 357 3.41 -5.96 -30.03
C ASP A 357 3.96 -6.05 -28.58
N SER A 358 3.98 -4.95 -27.87
CA SER A 358 4.45 -4.93 -26.48
C SER A 358 3.45 -5.57 -25.50
N ALA A 359 2.15 -5.43 -25.75
CA ALA A 359 1.10 -6.10 -24.98
C ALA A 359 1.17 -7.64 -25.15
N ASP A 360 1.32 -8.14 -26.37
CA ASP A 360 1.49 -9.57 -26.66
C ASP A 360 2.77 -10.16 -26.04
N LYS A 361 3.87 -9.40 -26.12
CA LYS A 361 5.15 -9.76 -25.46
C LYS A 361 4.96 -9.92 -23.94
N ALA A 362 4.38 -8.93 -23.28
CA ALA A 362 4.15 -8.93 -21.85
C ALA A 362 3.19 -10.04 -21.42
N THR A 363 2.10 -10.26 -22.17
CA THR A 363 1.15 -11.37 -21.92
C THR A 363 1.86 -12.71 -21.82
N ARG A 364 2.67 -13.02 -22.82
CA ARG A 364 3.40 -14.29 -22.86
C ARG A 364 4.48 -14.38 -21.79
N PHE A 365 5.15 -13.29 -21.49
CA PHE A 365 6.16 -13.25 -20.42
C PHE A 365 5.53 -13.48 -19.03
N ILE A 366 4.39 -12.85 -18.74
CA ILE A 366 3.64 -13.07 -17.51
C ILE A 366 3.22 -14.53 -17.37
N ALA A 367 2.71 -15.15 -18.45
CA ALA A 367 2.37 -16.57 -18.46
C ALA A 367 3.59 -17.47 -18.18
N ASN A 368 4.75 -17.15 -18.76
CA ASN A 368 6.01 -17.87 -18.51
C ASN A 368 6.46 -17.76 -17.05
N CYS A 369 6.32 -16.58 -16.41
CA CYS A 369 6.65 -16.39 -14.99
C CYS A 369 5.72 -17.23 -14.10
N ASN A 370 4.43 -17.27 -14.43
CA ASN A 370 3.45 -18.10 -13.70
C ASN A 370 3.79 -19.59 -13.79
N GLN A 371 4.15 -20.09 -14.98
CA GLN A 371 4.54 -21.48 -15.17
C GLN A 371 5.80 -21.85 -14.37
N LYS A 372 6.74 -20.91 -14.23
CA LYS A 372 8.01 -21.10 -13.55
C LYS A 372 7.99 -20.72 -12.06
N LYS A 373 6.86 -20.30 -11.52
CA LYS A 373 6.72 -19.78 -10.15
C LYS A 373 7.69 -18.63 -9.84
N ILE A 374 7.81 -17.67 -10.75
CA ILE A 374 8.66 -16.48 -10.61
C ILE A 374 7.77 -15.28 -10.25
N PRO A 375 7.97 -14.63 -9.09
CA PRO A 375 7.29 -13.39 -8.73
C PRO A 375 7.47 -12.31 -9.77
N LEU A 376 6.41 -11.49 -9.99
CA LEU A 376 6.41 -10.41 -10.98
C LEU A 376 6.62 -9.06 -10.32
N VAL A 377 7.46 -8.22 -10.93
CA VAL A 377 7.72 -6.83 -10.56
C VAL A 377 7.34 -5.94 -11.74
N PHE A 378 6.37 -5.06 -11.52
CA PHE A 378 5.93 -4.08 -12.50
C PHE A 378 6.54 -2.71 -12.16
N LEU A 379 7.27 -2.12 -13.11
CA LEU A 379 7.79 -0.76 -13.02
C LEU A 379 6.95 0.12 -13.94
N GLN A 380 6.02 0.88 -13.34
CA GLN A 380 5.07 1.70 -14.07
C GLN A 380 5.62 3.10 -14.35
N ASP A 381 5.73 3.45 -15.61
CA ASP A 381 5.73 4.82 -16.12
C ASP A 381 4.96 4.84 -17.44
N VAL A 382 3.64 4.62 -17.31
CA VAL A 382 2.71 4.35 -18.42
C VAL A 382 1.78 5.53 -18.66
N THR A 383 1.70 5.95 -19.92
CA THR A 383 0.79 7.02 -20.35
C THR A 383 -0.55 6.50 -20.89
N GLY A 384 -0.65 5.19 -21.13
CA GLY A 384 -1.83 4.50 -21.64
C GLY A 384 -1.49 3.52 -22.76
N PHE A 385 -2.53 2.97 -23.38
CA PHE A 385 -2.39 2.26 -24.65
C PHE A 385 -2.30 3.26 -25.80
N MET A 386 -1.62 2.86 -26.88
CA MET A 386 -1.56 3.70 -28.09
C MET A 386 -2.94 3.86 -28.71
N VAL A 387 -3.25 5.09 -29.10
CA VAL A 387 -4.55 5.49 -29.70
C VAL A 387 -4.40 5.81 -31.19
N GLY A 388 -5.52 5.94 -31.87
CA GLY A 388 -5.60 6.34 -33.28
C GLY A 388 -5.96 5.19 -34.21
N SER A 389 -6.44 5.52 -35.42
CA SER A 389 -7.02 4.55 -36.37
C SER A 389 -6.10 3.36 -36.66
N LYS A 390 -4.80 3.60 -36.79
CA LYS A 390 -3.81 2.54 -37.02
C LYS A 390 -3.76 1.52 -35.87
N SER A 391 -3.81 1.99 -34.62
CA SER A 391 -3.80 1.12 -33.43
C SER A 391 -5.12 0.39 -33.26
N GLU A 392 -6.25 1.09 -33.46
CA GLU A 392 -7.59 0.49 -33.36
C GLU A 392 -7.79 -0.60 -34.43
N HIS A 393 -7.49 -0.30 -35.70
CA HIS A 393 -7.57 -1.27 -36.79
C HIS A 393 -6.55 -2.42 -36.64
N GLY A 394 -5.42 -2.16 -35.94
CA GLY A 394 -4.43 -3.18 -35.59
C GLY A 394 -4.84 -4.10 -34.43
N GLY A 395 -5.97 -3.79 -33.75
CA GLY A 395 -6.50 -4.63 -32.66
C GLY A 395 -5.92 -4.33 -31.28
N ILE A 396 -5.51 -3.08 -30.99
CA ILE A 396 -4.90 -2.68 -29.71
C ILE A 396 -5.78 -3.04 -28.50
N ILE A 397 -7.13 -2.92 -28.62
CA ILE A 397 -8.06 -3.27 -27.53
C ILE A 397 -7.98 -4.78 -27.24
N LYS A 398 -7.95 -5.61 -28.27
CA LYS A 398 -7.81 -7.06 -28.17
C LYS A 398 -6.47 -7.45 -27.52
N ASP A 399 -5.38 -6.89 -27.98
CA ASP A 399 -4.05 -7.21 -27.48
C ASP A 399 -3.82 -6.67 -26.07
N GLY A 400 -4.35 -5.49 -25.78
CA GLY A 400 -4.39 -4.93 -24.43
C GLY A 400 -5.20 -5.79 -23.46
N ALA A 401 -6.34 -6.31 -23.90
CA ALA A 401 -7.18 -7.20 -23.11
C ALA A 401 -6.48 -8.53 -22.77
N LYS A 402 -5.66 -9.08 -23.68
CA LYS A 402 -4.80 -10.25 -23.38
C LYS A 402 -3.85 -9.97 -22.21
N MET A 403 -3.18 -8.82 -22.22
CA MET A 403 -2.26 -8.41 -21.15
C MET A 403 -2.99 -8.24 -19.82
N VAL A 404 -4.12 -7.54 -19.81
CA VAL A 404 -4.98 -7.38 -18.63
C VAL A 404 -5.46 -8.73 -18.10
N ASN A 405 -5.86 -9.65 -18.98
CA ASN A 405 -6.24 -11.01 -18.63
C ASN A 405 -5.08 -11.77 -17.96
N ALA A 406 -3.89 -11.72 -18.53
CA ALA A 406 -2.72 -12.41 -17.95
C ALA A 406 -2.34 -11.85 -16.56
N VAL A 407 -2.41 -10.54 -16.35
CA VAL A 407 -2.19 -9.90 -15.05
C VAL A 407 -3.25 -10.32 -14.04
N SER A 408 -4.54 -10.33 -14.45
CA SER A 408 -5.67 -10.67 -13.58
C SER A 408 -5.62 -12.13 -13.10
N ASN A 409 -5.26 -13.06 -13.98
CA ASN A 409 -5.22 -14.49 -13.68
C ASN A 409 -3.87 -14.97 -13.12
N SER A 410 -2.89 -14.07 -12.95
CA SER A 410 -1.59 -14.43 -12.38
C SER A 410 -1.74 -14.98 -10.97
N VAL A 411 -1.16 -16.15 -10.72
CA VAL A 411 -1.15 -16.83 -9.41
C VAL A 411 0.17 -16.61 -8.65
N VAL A 412 1.22 -16.13 -9.33
CA VAL A 412 2.45 -15.70 -8.66
C VAL A 412 2.26 -14.30 -8.07
N PRO A 413 2.93 -13.98 -6.96
CA PRO A 413 2.82 -12.65 -6.35
C PRO A 413 3.30 -11.57 -7.33
N LYS A 414 2.59 -10.44 -7.31
CA LYS A 414 2.85 -9.26 -8.12
C LYS A 414 3.21 -8.10 -7.20
N PHE A 415 4.22 -7.35 -7.57
CA PHE A 415 4.68 -6.15 -6.87
C PHE A 415 4.71 -4.99 -7.86
N THR A 416 4.11 -3.88 -7.52
CA THR A 416 4.03 -2.73 -8.43
C THR A 416 4.74 -1.54 -7.85
N VAL A 417 5.65 -0.96 -8.64
CA VAL A 417 6.36 0.28 -8.35
C VAL A 417 5.90 1.33 -9.36
N ILE A 418 5.24 2.38 -8.88
CA ILE A 418 4.87 3.51 -9.72
C ILE A 418 6.04 4.49 -9.73
N VAL A 419 6.83 4.42 -10.80
CA VAL A 419 8.05 5.22 -10.98
C VAL A 419 7.73 6.64 -11.45
N GLY A 420 6.78 6.76 -12.35
CA GLY A 420 6.34 8.02 -12.97
C GLY A 420 4.84 8.01 -13.22
N ASN A 421 4.43 8.10 -14.48
CA ASN A 421 3.02 8.13 -14.84
C ASN A 421 2.33 6.78 -14.63
N SER A 422 1.09 6.83 -14.19
CA SER A 422 0.20 5.67 -14.09
C SER A 422 -1.20 6.08 -14.56
N TYR A 423 -1.41 6.08 -15.88
CA TYR A 423 -2.59 6.67 -16.49
C TYR A 423 -3.52 5.65 -17.14
N GLY A 424 -4.82 5.85 -16.93
CA GLY A 424 -5.92 5.16 -17.59
C GLY A 424 -5.81 3.62 -17.52
N ALA A 425 -6.18 2.96 -18.61
CA ALA A 425 -6.09 1.50 -18.71
C ALA A 425 -4.64 0.97 -18.71
N GLY A 426 -3.64 1.83 -18.91
CA GLY A 426 -2.24 1.49 -18.71
C GLY A 426 -1.93 1.08 -17.27
N ASN A 427 -2.54 1.77 -16.28
CA ASN A 427 -2.49 1.37 -14.87
C ASN A 427 -2.96 -0.08 -14.69
N TYR A 428 -4.04 -0.46 -15.35
CA TYR A 428 -4.63 -1.80 -15.25
C TYR A 428 -3.70 -2.88 -15.82
N ALA A 429 -3.22 -2.67 -17.04
CA ALA A 429 -2.31 -3.60 -17.71
C ALA A 429 -0.96 -3.76 -16.97
N MET A 430 -0.51 -2.72 -16.28
CA MET A 430 0.71 -2.71 -15.49
C MET A 430 0.48 -3.04 -13.99
N CYS A 431 -0.58 -3.78 -13.68
CA CYS A 431 -0.90 -4.26 -12.34
C CYS A 431 -1.15 -3.14 -11.32
N GLY A 432 -2.10 -2.24 -11.61
CA GLY A 432 -2.59 -1.27 -10.63
C GLY A 432 -3.30 -1.92 -9.44
N LYS A 433 -3.75 -1.12 -8.48
CA LYS A 433 -4.32 -1.58 -7.18
C LYS A 433 -5.45 -2.61 -7.34
N ALA A 434 -6.33 -2.44 -8.34
CA ALA A 434 -7.46 -3.33 -8.60
C ALA A 434 -7.08 -4.71 -9.16
N TYR A 435 -5.81 -4.93 -9.47
CA TYR A 435 -5.27 -6.19 -10.00
C TYR A 435 -4.49 -6.98 -8.96
N ASP A 436 -4.77 -6.72 -7.70
CA ASP A 436 -4.28 -7.44 -6.52
C ASP A 436 -2.75 -7.61 -6.50
N PRO A 437 -1.96 -6.51 -6.61
CA PRO A 437 -0.55 -6.61 -6.25
C PRO A 437 -0.42 -6.91 -4.76
N ARG A 438 0.50 -7.79 -4.38
CA ARG A 438 0.80 -8.05 -2.97
C ARG A 438 1.20 -6.78 -2.24
N LEU A 439 2.01 -5.95 -2.89
CA LEU A 439 2.30 -4.58 -2.49
C LEU A 439 2.35 -3.68 -3.72
N ILE A 440 1.86 -2.44 -3.56
CA ILE A 440 1.96 -1.38 -4.55
C ILE A 440 2.48 -0.11 -3.88
N PHE A 441 3.56 0.44 -4.39
CA PHE A 441 4.18 1.64 -3.83
C PHE A 441 4.61 2.60 -4.93
N ALA A 442 4.68 3.86 -4.57
CA ALA A 442 4.99 4.95 -5.48
C ALA A 442 6.33 5.59 -5.10
N TRP A 443 7.06 6.09 -6.09
CA TRP A 443 8.13 7.05 -5.87
C TRP A 443 7.55 8.47 -5.73
N PRO A 444 8.27 9.43 -5.12
CA PRO A 444 7.79 10.82 -5.00
C PRO A 444 7.51 11.49 -6.35
N SER A 445 8.11 10.96 -7.43
CA SER A 445 7.89 11.38 -8.82
C SER A 445 6.60 10.84 -9.46
N ALA A 446 5.85 9.96 -8.80
CA ALA A 446 4.68 9.30 -9.37
C ALA A 446 3.48 10.23 -9.58
N GLU A 447 2.67 9.92 -10.60
CA GLU A 447 1.34 10.49 -10.81
C GLU A 447 0.33 9.40 -11.18
N LEU A 448 -0.86 9.49 -10.57
CA LEU A 448 -1.95 8.56 -10.83
C LEU A 448 -3.19 9.32 -11.31
N ALA A 449 -3.67 9.01 -12.52
CA ALA A 449 -4.84 9.67 -13.09
C ALA A 449 -5.47 8.85 -14.23
N VAL A 450 -6.65 9.27 -14.69
CA VAL A 450 -7.23 8.72 -15.93
C VAL A 450 -6.42 9.14 -17.16
N MET A 451 -5.88 10.37 -17.16
CA MET A 451 -5.03 10.92 -18.23
C MET A 451 -4.15 12.03 -17.68
N GLY A 452 -3.15 12.50 -18.43
CA GLY A 452 -2.25 13.57 -18.00
C GLY A 452 -3.00 14.88 -17.68
N GLY A 453 -2.56 15.58 -16.61
CA GLY A 453 -3.28 16.71 -16.00
C GLY A 453 -3.67 17.83 -16.95
N THR A 454 -2.75 18.29 -17.80
CA THR A 454 -3.04 19.38 -18.76
C THR A 454 -4.07 18.94 -19.81
N GLN A 455 -4.00 17.71 -20.28
CA GLN A 455 -4.93 17.18 -21.29
C GLN A 455 -6.32 16.98 -20.69
N ALA A 456 -6.39 16.43 -19.48
CA ALA A 456 -7.64 16.27 -18.74
C ALA A 456 -8.30 17.64 -18.45
N ALA A 457 -7.53 18.62 -18.00
CA ALA A 457 -8.04 19.96 -17.74
C ALA A 457 -8.62 20.63 -18.99
N LYS A 458 -7.98 20.47 -20.17
CA LYS A 458 -8.52 20.96 -21.43
C LYS A 458 -9.86 20.32 -21.78
N VAL A 459 -9.97 19.00 -21.72
CA VAL A 459 -11.20 18.27 -22.05
C VAL A 459 -12.33 18.66 -21.09
N LEU A 460 -12.06 18.68 -19.78
CA LEU A 460 -13.05 19.02 -18.77
C LEU A 460 -13.50 20.49 -18.88
N ALA A 461 -12.57 21.42 -19.12
CA ALA A 461 -12.90 22.83 -19.33
C ALA A 461 -13.81 23.03 -20.57
N GLN A 462 -13.54 22.32 -21.66
CA GLN A 462 -14.40 22.34 -22.86
C GLN A 462 -15.81 21.80 -22.60
N ILE A 463 -15.91 20.69 -21.85
CA ILE A 463 -17.20 20.11 -21.48
C ILE A 463 -17.99 21.08 -20.61
N GLU A 464 -17.36 21.67 -19.59
CA GLU A 464 -18.01 22.60 -18.66
C GLU A 464 -18.39 23.91 -19.38
N ALA A 465 -17.51 24.47 -20.22
CA ALA A 465 -17.82 25.63 -21.05
C ALA A 465 -19.01 25.37 -21.98
N SER A 466 -19.06 24.20 -22.60
CA SER A 466 -20.20 23.80 -23.45
C SER A 466 -21.50 23.68 -22.66
N SER A 467 -21.44 23.14 -21.45
CA SER A 467 -22.60 23.04 -20.55
C SER A 467 -23.11 24.42 -20.11
N LEU A 468 -22.22 25.34 -19.78
CA LEU A 468 -22.57 26.71 -19.40
C LEU A 468 -23.18 27.48 -20.58
N LYS A 469 -22.60 27.35 -21.80
CA LYS A 469 -23.15 27.91 -23.03
C LYS A 469 -24.58 27.39 -23.30
N ALA A 470 -24.83 26.10 -23.08
CA ALA A 470 -26.15 25.50 -23.22
C ALA A 470 -27.17 26.04 -22.22
N LYS A 471 -26.73 26.54 -21.08
CA LYS A 471 -27.54 27.22 -20.05
C LYS A 471 -27.74 28.71 -20.30
N GLY A 472 -27.23 29.25 -21.40
CA GLY A 472 -27.36 30.65 -21.81
C GLY A 472 -26.28 31.58 -21.23
N GLU A 473 -25.23 31.04 -20.63
CA GLU A 473 -24.12 31.87 -20.13
C GLU A 473 -23.16 32.29 -21.27
N VAL A 474 -22.71 33.54 -21.22
CA VAL A 474 -21.70 34.03 -22.13
C VAL A 474 -20.31 33.65 -21.61
N ILE A 475 -19.65 32.76 -22.33
CA ILE A 475 -18.28 32.30 -22.02
C ILE A 475 -17.33 33.05 -22.97
N ASN A 476 -16.52 33.95 -22.43
CA ASN A 476 -15.43 34.62 -23.13
C ASN A 476 -14.08 33.96 -22.80
N GLU A 477 -13.02 34.33 -23.47
CA GLU A 477 -11.67 33.75 -23.29
C GLU A 477 -11.15 33.88 -21.86
N VAL A 478 -11.51 34.93 -21.14
CA VAL A 478 -11.11 35.14 -19.74
C VAL A 478 -11.77 34.08 -18.84
N LYS A 479 -13.10 33.88 -18.98
CA LYS A 479 -13.84 32.86 -18.25
C LYS A 479 -13.38 31.44 -18.62
N GLU A 480 -13.09 31.15 -19.89
CA GLU A 480 -12.52 29.87 -20.31
C GLU A 480 -11.17 29.60 -19.63
N LYS A 481 -10.31 30.61 -19.54
CA LYS A 481 -9.01 30.50 -18.87
C LYS A 481 -9.16 30.29 -17.37
N GLU A 482 -10.01 31.07 -16.71
CA GLU A 482 -10.28 30.89 -15.26
C GLU A 482 -10.82 29.48 -14.96
N LEU A 483 -11.72 28.98 -15.79
CA LEU A 483 -12.27 27.65 -15.68
C LEU A 483 -11.18 26.58 -15.86
N PHE A 484 -10.35 26.73 -16.89
CA PHE A 484 -9.23 25.84 -17.13
C PHE A 484 -8.25 25.83 -15.96
N ASP A 485 -7.84 27.01 -15.46
CA ASP A 485 -6.89 27.12 -14.35
C ASP A 485 -7.43 26.51 -13.06
N LYS A 486 -8.73 26.71 -12.77
CA LYS A 486 -9.42 26.09 -11.63
C LYS A 486 -9.46 24.57 -11.72
N ILE A 487 -9.84 24.04 -12.89
CA ILE A 487 -9.90 22.59 -13.11
C ILE A 487 -8.50 21.99 -13.06
N LYS A 488 -7.52 22.67 -13.69
CA LYS A 488 -6.12 22.23 -13.67
C LYS A 488 -5.56 22.15 -12.25
N ALA A 489 -5.76 23.18 -11.44
CA ALA A 489 -5.27 23.19 -10.05
C ALA A 489 -5.86 22.03 -9.23
N ARG A 490 -7.16 21.77 -9.35
CA ARG A 490 -7.82 20.62 -8.70
C ARG A 490 -7.27 19.27 -9.19
N TYR A 491 -7.04 19.18 -10.49
CA TYR A 491 -6.53 17.96 -11.10
C TYR A 491 -5.08 17.69 -10.68
N ASP A 492 -4.24 18.74 -10.68
CA ASP A 492 -2.83 18.66 -10.26
C ASP A 492 -2.70 18.19 -8.78
N GLU A 493 -3.64 18.60 -7.91
CA GLU A 493 -3.71 18.06 -6.54
C GLU A 493 -4.04 16.56 -6.53
N GLN A 494 -5.02 16.14 -7.35
CA GLN A 494 -5.55 14.78 -7.34
C GLN A 494 -4.60 13.74 -7.97
N VAL A 495 -3.69 14.15 -8.86
CA VAL A 495 -2.72 13.23 -9.49
C VAL A 495 -1.54 12.91 -8.57
N SER A 496 -1.34 13.67 -7.51
CA SER A 496 -0.22 13.54 -6.58
C SER A 496 -0.14 12.15 -5.94
N PRO A 497 1.05 11.57 -5.75
CA PRO A 497 1.22 10.32 -5.02
C PRO A 497 0.75 10.43 -3.57
N TYR A 498 0.80 11.62 -2.96
CA TYR A 498 0.29 11.85 -1.61
C TYR A 498 -1.24 11.77 -1.55
N TYR A 499 -1.93 12.29 -2.57
CA TYR A 499 -3.38 12.16 -2.68
C TYR A 499 -3.81 10.69 -2.79
N ALA A 500 -3.08 9.92 -3.60
CA ALA A 500 -3.30 8.49 -3.76
C ALA A 500 -3.00 7.71 -2.45
N ALA A 501 -1.89 8.01 -1.79
CA ALA A 501 -1.49 7.37 -0.55
C ALA A 501 -2.45 7.70 0.61
N ALA A 502 -2.94 8.95 0.68
CA ALA A 502 -3.95 9.34 1.68
C ALA A 502 -5.22 8.49 1.59
N ARG A 503 -5.57 8.01 0.39
CA ARG A 503 -6.74 7.16 0.10
C ARG A 503 -6.42 5.66 0.02
N LEU A 504 -5.19 5.29 0.35
CA LEU A 504 -4.68 3.90 0.28
C LEU A 504 -4.79 3.30 -1.14
N TRP A 505 -4.64 4.12 -2.19
CA TRP A 505 -4.48 3.63 -3.56
C TRP A 505 -3.08 3.05 -3.79
N THR A 506 -2.11 3.49 -2.98
CA THR A 506 -0.79 2.89 -2.84
C THR A 506 -0.53 2.54 -1.39
N ASP A 507 0.24 1.49 -1.16
CA ASP A 507 0.59 1.02 0.19
C ASP A 507 1.68 1.90 0.83
N ALA A 508 2.49 2.59 0.03
CA ALA A 508 3.51 3.55 0.50
C ALA A 508 3.96 4.52 -0.59
N ILE A 509 4.58 5.62 -0.16
CA ILE A 509 5.49 6.43 -0.97
C ILE A 509 6.89 6.16 -0.42
N ILE A 510 7.82 5.73 -1.27
CA ILE A 510 9.16 5.28 -0.87
C ILE A 510 10.27 6.06 -1.57
N ASP A 511 11.42 6.17 -0.91
CA ASP A 511 12.66 6.53 -1.56
C ASP A 511 12.97 5.50 -2.66
N PRO A 512 13.30 5.90 -3.90
CA PRO A 512 13.74 4.98 -4.95
C PRO A 512 14.80 3.97 -4.50
N LEU A 513 15.72 4.36 -3.61
CA LEU A 513 16.75 3.48 -3.08
C LEU A 513 16.22 2.35 -2.18
N GLU A 514 15.04 2.53 -1.58
CA GLU A 514 14.39 1.52 -0.75
C GLU A 514 13.64 0.45 -1.58
N THR A 515 13.53 0.63 -2.89
CA THR A 515 12.74 -0.26 -3.77
C THR A 515 13.14 -1.72 -3.64
N ARG A 516 14.44 -2.02 -3.61
CA ARG A 516 14.96 -3.39 -3.44
C ARG A 516 14.53 -3.99 -2.11
N ASN A 517 14.58 -3.22 -1.03
CA ASN A 517 14.17 -3.65 0.30
C ASN A 517 12.67 -3.96 0.35
N TRP A 518 11.83 -3.09 -0.21
CA TRP A 518 10.39 -3.28 -0.25
C TRP A 518 9.97 -4.51 -1.07
N ILE A 519 10.57 -4.71 -2.25
CA ILE A 519 10.34 -5.90 -3.09
C ILE A 519 10.78 -7.16 -2.35
N SER A 520 11.98 -7.16 -1.78
CA SER A 520 12.52 -8.32 -1.05
C SER A 520 11.64 -8.70 0.15
N MET A 521 11.24 -7.73 0.98
CA MET A 521 10.34 -7.95 2.10
C MET A 521 8.97 -8.47 1.66
N GLY A 522 8.47 -7.97 0.53
CA GLY A 522 7.21 -8.43 -0.05
C GLY A 522 7.29 -9.87 -0.59
N ILE A 523 8.38 -10.25 -1.27
CA ILE A 523 8.58 -11.63 -1.75
C ILE A 523 8.79 -12.57 -0.58
N GLU A 524 9.54 -12.17 0.46
CA GLU A 524 9.69 -12.93 1.69
C GLU A 524 8.31 -13.22 2.31
N ALA A 525 7.47 -12.18 2.44
CA ALA A 525 6.09 -12.32 2.93
C ALA A 525 5.28 -13.28 2.05
N ALA A 526 5.29 -13.09 0.74
CA ALA A 526 4.54 -13.93 -0.20
C ALA A 526 5.02 -15.39 -0.22
N ASN A 527 6.28 -15.63 0.16
CA ASN A 527 6.83 -16.97 0.21
C ASN A 527 6.22 -17.83 1.33
N HIS A 528 5.58 -17.23 2.34
CA HIS A 528 4.86 -17.96 3.39
C HIS A 528 3.54 -18.57 2.91
N ALA A 529 2.99 -18.12 1.76
CA ALA A 529 1.74 -18.64 1.22
C ALA A 529 2.00 -19.58 0.04
N PRO A 530 1.76 -20.89 0.15
CA PRO A 530 1.85 -21.82 -0.98
C PRO A 530 0.94 -21.38 -2.13
N ILE A 531 1.40 -21.59 -3.39
CA ILE A 531 0.58 -21.34 -4.57
C ILE A 531 -0.37 -22.54 -4.75
N GLU A 532 -1.60 -22.43 -4.26
CA GLU A 532 -2.61 -23.47 -4.32
C GLU A 532 -3.38 -23.48 -5.65
N LYS A 533 -3.55 -22.28 -6.23
CA LYS A 533 -4.30 -22.12 -7.48
C LYS A 533 -3.44 -22.49 -8.69
N ARG A 534 -4.04 -23.23 -9.63
CA ARG A 534 -3.42 -23.51 -10.94
C ARG A 534 -3.59 -22.29 -11.84
N PHE A 535 -2.49 -21.87 -12.50
CA PHE A 535 -2.56 -20.80 -13.50
C PHE A 535 -3.43 -21.21 -14.67
N ASN A 536 -4.42 -20.40 -15.01
CA ASN A 536 -5.32 -20.59 -16.14
C ASN A 536 -5.79 -19.22 -16.64
N LEU A 537 -5.55 -18.93 -17.91
CA LEU A 537 -5.99 -17.67 -18.55
C LEU A 537 -7.49 -17.63 -18.88
N GLY A 538 -8.18 -18.78 -18.84
CA GLY A 538 -9.53 -18.87 -19.36
C GLY A 538 -9.59 -18.63 -20.88
N VAL A 539 -10.66 -18.02 -21.36
CA VAL A 539 -10.83 -17.65 -22.77
C VAL A 539 -9.97 -16.42 -23.06
N ILE A 540 -9.04 -16.55 -24.00
CA ILE A 540 -8.14 -15.47 -24.40
C ILE A 540 -8.64 -14.80 -25.71
N GLN A 541 -8.42 -13.51 -25.83
CA GLN A 541 -8.76 -12.72 -27.02
C GLN A 541 -7.81 -13.05 -28.18
N VAL A 542 -8.32 -13.21 -29.38
CA VAL A 542 -7.58 -13.57 -30.61
C VAL A 542 -7.88 -12.60 -31.74
#